data_8997224b17aee5b2aa90628c3a147ee4
#
_entry.id   8997224b17aee5b2aa90628c3a147ee4
#
_cell.length_a   1.000
_cell.length_b   1.000
_cell.length_c   1.000
_cell.angle_alpha   90.00
_cell.angle_beta   90.00
_cell.angle_gamma   90.00
#
_symmetry.space_group_name_H-M   'P 1'
#
loop_
_entity.id
_entity.type
_entity.pdbx_description
1 polymer ?
#
loop_
_entity_poly.entity_id
_entity_poly.type
_entity_poly.pdbx_seq_one_letter_code
_entity_poly.pdbx_strand_id
1 'polypeptide(L)'
;MRRLLVLALLVCSSAVGQEAMFRGNAQRSGVYGDTGLPQFNKVRWQFHTGAAVFSSPVVSGGTLYVGSDDHFLYALDRNDGTLKWKFKTGARITSTPAVSAGAVYFLSYDDNFYALDAGTGALKWKFKTGGERRYAATHLHGSLPVNEVMPDPFDFFLSSPAVWGGKVYFGSGDANIYALDVASGELKWKFKTGDVVHASPAISDGVVLVGSWDSYFYALDATSGKEKWRFKTGEDPDIHNQVGIQSSAAVADGVAYFGCRDSKFYAVDVGTGKQLWAFSNDGSWVITSPAVKAGKVFFATSDSGLFYELDAGSGKPVFSLKFNSWPMFSSPAIAGDSVLIGSHQGKLLSIDRGTHKVAWEFETESAKKSSGSYTSADGTPNYRAVFSDIFYDDMVSGVQKMMSFGAILSSPVVADKTVYVGSADGNVYALM
;
A
#
# COMPACT_ATOMS: atom_id res chain seq x y z
N MET A 1 68.33 -1.68 6.11
CA MET A 1 67.17 -2.20 5.34
C MET A 1 66.03 -2.52 6.29
N ARG A 2 65.07 -1.58 6.43
CA ARG A 2 63.85 -1.81 7.24
C ARG A 2 62.75 -2.24 6.28
N ARG A 3 62.21 -3.46 6.44
CA ARG A 3 61.06 -3.96 5.70
C ARG A 3 59.80 -3.40 6.36
N LEU A 4 59.06 -2.55 5.65
CA LEU A 4 57.70 -2.18 6.01
C LEU A 4 56.78 -3.39 5.69
N LEU A 5 56.13 -3.92 6.71
CA LEU A 5 54.97 -4.80 6.55
C LEU A 5 53.73 -3.92 6.30
N VAL A 6 53.18 -3.99 5.09
CA VAL A 6 51.89 -3.41 4.79
C VAL A 6 50.82 -4.45 5.19
N LEU A 7 50.10 -4.19 6.27
CA LEU A 7 48.95 -4.98 6.69
C LEU A 7 47.76 -4.53 5.83
N ALA A 8 47.37 -5.33 4.86
CA ALA A 8 46.13 -5.13 4.12
C ALA A 8 44.93 -5.52 5.01
N LEU A 9 44.23 -4.53 5.56
CA LEU A 9 42.91 -4.72 6.16
C LEU A 9 41.92 -5.10 5.04
N LEU A 10 41.58 -6.38 4.96
CA LEU A 10 40.37 -6.80 4.25
C LEU A 10 39.18 -6.28 5.03
N VAL A 11 38.60 -5.16 4.57
CA VAL A 11 37.27 -4.75 4.97
C VAL A 11 36.30 -5.72 4.29
N CYS A 12 35.88 -6.73 5.04
CA CYS A 12 34.74 -7.56 4.66
C CYS A 12 33.50 -6.68 4.75
N SER A 13 33.13 -6.01 3.64
CA SER A 13 31.83 -5.38 3.53
C SER A 13 30.81 -6.53 3.51
N SER A 14 30.29 -6.86 4.70
CA SER A 14 29.03 -7.57 4.79
C SER A 14 28.02 -6.74 4.00
N ALA A 15 27.55 -7.26 2.86
CA ALA A 15 26.41 -6.68 2.14
C ALA A 15 25.25 -6.70 3.13
N VAL A 16 25.04 -5.60 3.84
CA VAL A 16 23.82 -5.34 4.60
C VAL A 16 22.73 -5.36 3.53
N GLY A 17 21.87 -6.37 3.56
CA GLY A 17 20.82 -6.54 2.59
C GLY A 17 20.02 -5.23 2.52
N GLN A 18 19.80 -4.75 1.30
CA GLN A 18 19.09 -3.49 1.06
C GLN A 18 17.71 -3.57 1.73
N GLU A 19 17.41 -2.63 2.62
CA GLU A 19 16.08 -2.52 3.21
C GLU A 19 15.04 -2.30 2.12
N ALA A 20 13.96 -3.06 2.17
CA ALA A 20 12.88 -2.97 1.21
C ALA A 20 11.54 -3.07 1.94
N MET A 21 10.62 -2.17 1.65
CA MET A 21 9.32 -2.09 2.30
C MET A 21 8.28 -1.42 1.41
N PHE A 22 7.04 -1.43 1.86
CA PHE A 22 5.94 -0.77 1.15
C PHE A 22 6.32 0.65 0.76
N ARG A 23 6.08 1.04 -0.50
CA ARG A 23 6.41 2.34 -1.09
C ARG A 23 7.91 2.67 -1.13
N GLY A 24 8.78 1.67 -1.06
CA GLY A 24 10.20 1.75 -1.35
C GLY A 24 11.11 2.10 -0.16
N ASN A 25 10.67 2.92 0.78
CA ASN A 25 11.47 3.38 1.92
C ASN A 25 10.61 3.71 3.15
N ALA A 26 11.25 4.07 4.27
CA ALA A 26 10.55 4.41 5.52
C ALA A 26 9.68 5.68 5.40
N GLN A 27 10.04 6.64 4.55
CA GLN A 27 9.26 7.83 4.24
C GLN A 27 8.08 7.55 3.30
N ARG A 28 7.97 6.33 2.77
CA ARG A 28 6.89 5.92 1.84
C ARG A 28 6.81 6.78 0.57
N SER A 29 7.95 7.24 0.05
CA SER A 29 8.00 8.17 -1.08
C SER A 29 7.36 7.67 -2.37
N GLY A 30 7.23 6.36 -2.55
CA GLY A 30 6.69 5.72 -3.76
C GLY A 30 7.62 5.84 -4.98
N VAL A 31 8.91 6.08 -4.75
CA VAL A 31 9.92 6.25 -5.81
C VAL A 31 10.84 5.04 -5.87
N TYR A 32 11.03 4.48 -7.05
CA TYR A 32 11.77 3.24 -7.32
C TYR A 32 12.87 3.46 -8.36
N GLY A 33 13.88 4.27 -8.01
CA GLY A 33 15.02 4.55 -8.90
C GLY A 33 14.71 5.52 -10.04
N ASP A 34 15.71 5.72 -10.91
CA ASP A 34 15.65 6.72 -11.98
C ASP A 34 15.42 6.12 -13.37
N THR A 35 15.34 4.80 -13.48
CA THR A 35 15.04 4.10 -14.74
C THR A 35 13.60 3.61 -14.73
N GLY A 36 12.74 4.23 -15.57
CA GLY A 36 11.37 3.78 -15.79
C GLY A 36 11.27 2.61 -16.76
N LEU A 37 10.06 2.15 -17.00
CA LEU A 37 9.69 1.26 -18.09
C LEU A 37 8.93 2.09 -19.13
N PRO A 38 9.62 2.65 -20.15
CA PRO A 38 9.02 3.58 -21.10
C PRO A 38 8.01 2.90 -22.03
N GLN A 39 8.11 1.58 -22.21
CA GLN A 39 7.17 0.78 -22.98
C GLN A 39 7.01 -0.60 -22.38
N PHE A 40 5.84 -1.18 -22.54
CA PHE A 40 5.55 -2.57 -22.17
C PHE A 40 5.82 -3.48 -23.35
N ASN A 41 6.71 -4.46 -23.19
CA ASN A 41 7.06 -5.40 -24.24
C ASN A 41 6.39 -6.77 -24.05
N LYS A 42 6.44 -7.31 -22.81
CA LYS A 42 5.88 -8.63 -22.49
C LYS A 42 5.74 -8.88 -20.99
N VAL A 43 4.93 -9.86 -20.65
CA VAL A 43 4.99 -10.53 -19.35
C VAL A 43 6.26 -11.38 -19.33
N ARG A 44 7.17 -11.06 -18.41
CA ARG A 44 8.42 -11.80 -18.23
C ARG A 44 8.16 -13.17 -17.58
N TRP A 45 7.37 -13.16 -16.52
CA TRP A 45 6.84 -14.34 -15.85
C TRP A 45 5.56 -14.00 -15.09
N GLN A 46 4.82 -15.02 -14.75
CA GLN A 46 3.60 -14.98 -13.96
C GLN A 46 3.65 -16.13 -12.96
N PHE A 47 3.28 -15.87 -11.71
CA PHE A 47 3.16 -16.88 -10.66
C PHE A 47 1.73 -16.87 -10.13
N HIS A 48 1.08 -18.04 -10.10
CA HIS A 48 -0.29 -18.18 -9.60
C HIS A 48 -0.27 -18.64 -8.14
N THR A 49 -0.93 -17.87 -7.26
CA THR A 49 -1.24 -18.23 -5.87
C THR A 49 -2.60 -18.91 -5.79
N GLY A 50 -3.01 -19.35 -4.59
CA GLY A 50 -4.31 -20.01 -4.41
C GLY A 50 -5.52 -19.07 -4.30
N ALA A 51 -5.29 -17.75 -4.16
CA ALA A 51 -6.33 -16.72 -4.01
C ALA A 51 -5.82 -15.34 -4.40
N ALA A 52 -6.63 -14.29 -4.21
CA ALA A 52 -6.30 -12.91 -4.56
C ALA A 52 -4.99 -12.43 -3.92
N VAL A 53 -4.25 -11.59 -4.64
CA VAL A 53 -3.01 -10.95 -4.20
C VAL A 53 -3.24 -9.45 -4.06
N PHE A 54 -3.68 -9.03 -2.87
CA PHE A 54 -3.84 -7.61 -2.54
C PHE A 54 -2.56 -6.99 -1.95
N SER A 55 -1.74 -7.81 -1.28
CA SER A 55 -0.40 -7.40 -0.83
C SER A 55 0.43 -6.86 -2.00
N SER A 56 1.13 -5.75 -1.79
CA SER A 56 2.08 -5.27 -2.78
C SER A 56 3.37 -6.09 -2.71
N PRO A 57 4.00 -6.41 -3.86
CA PRO A 57 5.29 -7.09 -3.85
C PRO A 57 6.38 -6.23 -3.20
N VAL A 58 7.40 -6.87 -2.65
CA VAL A 58 8.63 -6.23 -2.20
C VAL A 58 9.82 -7.00 -2.77
N VAL A 59 10.76 -6.28 -3.37
CA VAL A 59 11.97 -6.87 -3.95
C VAL A 59 13.18 -6.53 -3.08
N SER A 60 13.87 -7.56 -2.59
CA SER A 60 15.15 -7.40 -1.88
C SER A 60 16.15 -8.41 -2.44
N GLY A 61 17.28 -7.91 -2.94
CA GLY A 61 18.25 -8.73 -3.63
C GLY A 61 17.64 -9.51 -4.82
N GLY A 62 17.85 -10.81 -4.86
CA GLY A 62 17.31 -11.72 -5.90
C GLY A 62 15.93 -12.30 -5.59
N THR A 63 15.18 -11.75 -4.61
CA THR A 63 13.93 -12.35 -4.13
C THR A 63 12.79 -11.32 -4.10
N LEU A 64 11.62 -11.74 -4.57
CA LEU A 64 10.37 -11.04 -4.45
C LEU A 64 9.55 -11.70 -3.34
N TYR A 65 9.02 -10.89 -2.42
CA TYR A 65 8.16 -11.33 -1.32
C TYR A 65 6.76 -10.73 -1.48
N VAL A 66 5.73 -11.55 -1.26
CA VAL A 66 4.33 -11.12 -1.41
C VAL A 66 3.38 -11.98 -0.58
N GLY A 67 2.40 -11.36 0.06
CA GLY A 67 1.31 -12.05 0.75
C GLY A 67 0.14 -12.36 -0.19
N SER A 68 -0.67 -13.36 0.16
CA SER A 68 -1.88 -13.72 -0.59
C SER A 68 -3.03 -14.06 0.36
N ASP A 69 -4.25 -13.93 -0.14
CA ASP A 69 -5.47 -14.31 0.56
C ASP A 69 -5.62 -15.83 0.74
N ASP A 70 -4.74 -16.64 0.13
CA ASP A 70 -4.62 -18.09 0.38
C ASP A 70 -3.86 -18.45 1.66
N HIS A 71 -3.57 -17.46 2.48
CA HIS A 71 -2.87 -17.56 3.77
C HIS A 71 -1.36 -17.82 3.67
N PHE A 72 -0.75 -17.64 2.52
CA PHE A 72 0.70 -17.81 2.38
C PHE A 72 1.42 -16.49 2.13
N LEU A 73 2.59 -16.34 2.77
CA LEU A 73 3.64 -15.46 2.30
C LEU A 73 4.51 -16.25 1.33
N TYR A 74 4.75 -15.70 0.16
CA TYR A 74 5.58 -16.29 -0.89
C TYR A 74 6.89 -15.55 -1.03
N ALA A 75 7.97 -16.30 -1.25
CA ALA A 75 9.26 -15.79 -1.72
C ALA A 75 9.57 -16.42 -3.07
N LEU A 76 9.67 -15.59 -4.08
CA LEU A 76 9.88 -15.99 -5.47
C LEU A 76 11.24 -15.50 -5.96
N ASP A 77 11.88 -16.23 -6.86
CA ASP A 77 13.01 -15.67 -7.60
C ASP A 77 12.50 -14.52 -8.49
N ARG A 78 13.07 -13.34 -8.36
CA ARG A 78 12.60 -12.16 -9.09
C ARG A 78 12.83 -12.24 -10.60
N ASN A 79 13.74 -13.11 -11.07
CA ASN A 79 14.11 -13.17 -12.49
C ASN A 79 13.19 -14.06 -13.31
N ASP A 80 12.73 -15.18 -12.72
CA ASP A 80 11.95 -16.20 -13.43
C ASP A 80 10.65 -16.60 -12.73
N GLY A 81 10.37 -16.05 -11.54
CA GLY A 81 9.15 -16.32 -10.77
C GLY A 81 9.11 -17.67 -10.07
N THR A 82 10.22 -18.42 -10.06
CA THR A 82 10.27 -19.73 -9.38
C THR A 82 10.11 -19.58 -7.87
N LEU A 83 9.35 -20.49 -7.26
CA LEU A 83 9.15 -20.52 -5.81
C LEU A 83 10.44 -20.90 -5.08
N LYS A 84 10.94 -20.00 -4.22
CA LYS A 84 12.05 -20.31 -3.31
C LYS A 84 11.54 -20.95 -2.03
N TRP A 85 10.57 -20.33 -1.39
CA TRP A 85 9.87 -20.85 -0.22
C TRP A 85 8.51 -20.17 -0.05
N LYS A 86 7.64 -20.77 0.76
CA LYS A 86 6.41 -20.16 1.23
C LYS A 86 6.15 -20.49 2.69
N PHE A 87 5.49 -19.58 3.40
CA PHE A 87 5.15 -19.74 4.82
C PHE A 87 3.64 -19.59 5.02
N LYS A 88 3.01 -20.53 5.72
CA LYS A 88 1.57 -20.53 5.97
C LYS A 88 1.23 -19.86 7.29
N THR A 89 0.25 -18.95 7.27
CA THR A 89 -0.40 -18.34 8.43
C THR A 89 -1.79 -18.93 8.66
N GLY A 90 -2.46 -18.51 9.74
CA GLY A 90 -3.82 -18.95 10.05
C GLY A 90 -4.91 -18.27 9.22
N ALA A 91 -4.61 -17.09 8.60
CA ALA A 91 -5.54 -16.32 7.80
C ALA A 91 -4.83 -15.58 6.66
N ARG A 92 -5.57 -14.85 5.85
CA ARG A 92 -5.08 -14.09 4.70
C ARG A 92 -4.01 -13.05 5.06
N ILE A 93 -3.14 -12.75 4.10
CA ILE A 93 -2.05 -11.78 4.23
C ILE A 93 -2.23 -10.67 3.19
N THR A 94 -2.78 -9.53 3.61
CA THR A 94 -2.94 -8.34 2.75
C THR A 94 -1.91 -7.25 3.06
N SER A 95 -1.17 -7.39 4.17
CA SER A 95 -0.02 -6.55 4.52
C SER A 95 1.09 -6.73 3.49
N THR A 96 1.69 -5.62 3.05
CA THR A 96 2.92 -5.66 2.25
C THR A 96 4.08 -5.97 3.17
N PRO A 97 4.92 -6.98 2.89
CA PRO A 97 6.04 -7.32 3.77
C PRO A 97 7.11 -6.21 3.78
N ALA A 98 7.91 -6.16 4.86
CA ALA A 98 9.15 -5.40 4.90
C ALA A 98 10.34 -6.34 5.06
N VAL A 99 11.45 -6.04 4.40
CA VAL A 99 12.69 -6.83 4.47
C VAL A 99 13.79 -5.95 5.03
N SER A 100 14.41 -6.38 6.11
CA SER A 100 15.56 -5.69 6.71
C SER A 100 16.44 -6.69 7.45
N ALA A 101 17.75 -6.52 7.38
CA ALA A 101 18.76 -7.31 8.09
C ALA A 101 18.55 -8.85 7.97
N GLY A 102 18.17 -9.33 6.80
CA GLY A 102 17.95 -10.76 6.54
C GLY A 102 16.67 -11.34 7.14
N ALA A 103 15.73 -10.51 7.57
CA ALA A 103 14.40 -10.92 8.03
C ALA A 103 13.28 -10.28 7.19
N VAL A 104 12.15 -11.00 7.09
CA VAL A 104 10.90 -10.52 6.47
C VAL A 104 9.85 -10.35 7.56
N TYR A 105 9.23 -9.18 7.62
CA TYR A 105 8.22 -8.78 8.60
C TYR A 105 6.89 -8.54 7.92
N PHE A 106 5.79 -9.05 8.48
CA PHE A 106 4.44 -8.86 7.94
C PHE A 106 3.36 -9.12 8.98
N LEU A 107 2.16 -8.58 8.75
CA LEU A 107 0.95 -8.78 9.55
C LEU A 107 -0.01 -9.72 8.82
N SER A 108 -0.70 -10.60 9.55
CA SER A 108 -1.74 -11.48 9.02
C SER A 108 -3.06 -11.27 9.77
N TYR A 109 -4.19 -11.52 9.11
CA TYR A 109 -5.51 -11.52 9.73
C TYR A 109 -5.74 -12.63 10.78
N ASP A 110 -4.71 -13.45 11.06
CA ASP A 110 -4.72 -14.42 12.18
C ASP A 110 -4.27 -13.79 13.51
N ASP A 111 -4.28 -12.47 13.61
CA ASP A 111 -3.90 -11.68 14.78
C ASP A 111 -2.41 -11.76 15.15
N ASN A 112 -1.55 -12.19 14.21
CA ASN A 112 -0.13 -12.25 14.49
C ASN A 112 0.68 -11.40 13.51
N PHE A 113 1.67 -10.72 14.07
CA PHE A 113 2.78 -10.13 13.38
C PHE A 113 3.95 -11.10 13.35
N TYR A 114 4.53 -11.32 12.19
CA TYR A 114 5.54 -12.35 11.96
C TYR A 114 6.89 -11.76 11.56
N ALA A 115 7.96 -12.40 12.00
CA ALA A 115 9.31 -12.25 11.45
C ALA A 115 9.86 -13.60 11.02
N LEU A 116 10.24 -13.70 9.75
CA LEU A 116 10.83 -14.91 9.16
C LEU A 116 12.25 -14.62 8.71
N ASP A 117 13.08 -15.65 8.63
CA ASP A 117 14.35 -15.58 7.92
C ASP A 117 14.09 -15.37 6.42
N ALA A 118 14.69 -14.35 5.83
CA ALA A 118 14.43 -13.96 4.44
C ALA A 118 14.92 -14.99 3.42
N GLY A 119 15.97 -15.73 3.74
CA GLY A 119 16.54 -16.74 2.85
C GLY A 119 15.78 -18.06 2.85
N THR A 120 15.29 -18.48 4.02
CA THR A 120 14.74 -19.83 4.24
C THR A 120 13.24 -19.87 4.52
N GLY A 121 12.64 -18.74 4.90
CA GLY A 121 11.25 -18.67 5.36
C GLY A 121 11.02 -19.25 6.77
N ALA A 122 12.08 -19.60 7.50
CA ALA A 122 11.97 -20.11 8.86
C ALA A 122 11.46 -19.04 9.81
N LEU A 123 10.53 -19.42 10.71
CA LEU A 123 10.01 -18.51 11.73
C LEU A 123 11.13 -18.10 12.71
N LYS A 124 11.38 -16.80 12.83
CA LYS A 124 12.28 -16.23 13.84
C LYS A 124 11.52 -15.93 15.13
N TRP A 125 10.43 -15.19 15.01
CA TRP A 125 9.51 -14.88 16.10
C TRP A 125 8.14 -14.46 15.56
N LYS A 126 7.15 -14.47 16.42
CA LYS A 126 5.83 -13.88 16.16
C LYS A 126 5.32 -13.15 17.38
N PHE A 127 4.52 -12.12 17.17
CA PHE A 127 3.88 -11.31 18.19
C PHE A 127 2.37 -11.32 17.97
N LYS A 128 1.58 -11.62 19.01
CA LYS A 128 0.13 -11.60 18.93
C LYS A 128 -0.39 -10.20 19.24
N THR A 129 -1.19 -9.63 18.30
CA THR A 129 -1.92 -8.36 18.51
C THR A 129 -3.19 -8.59 19.34
N GLY A 130 -3.96 -7.53 19.58
CA GLY A 130 -5.26 -7.61 20.26
C GLY A 130 -6.40 -8.11 19.36
N GLY A 131 -6.13 -8.37 18.09
CA GLY A 131 -7.09 -8.86 17.10
C GLY A 131 -7.15 -8.00 15.83
N GLU A 132 -7.11 -8.64 14.66
CA GLU A 132 -7.21 -7.95 13.40
C GLU A 132 -8.67 -7.95 12.91
N ARG A 133 -9.29 -6.78 12.90
CA ARG A 133 -10.65 -6.57 12.40
C ARG A 133 -10.67 -5.49 11.33
N ARG A 134 -11.65 -5.55 10.43
CA ARG A 134 -11.97 -4.44 9.54
C ARG A 134 -12.60 -3.28 10.32
N TYR A 135 -12.50 -2.08 9.79
CA TYR A 135 -13.36 -0.98 10.22
C TYR A 135 -14.82 -1.40 10.09
N ALA A 136 -15.63 -1.01 11.04
CA ALA A 136 -17.05 -1.36 11.06
C ALA A 136 -17.88 -0.19 11.58
N ALA A 137 -18.99 0.09 10.91
CA ALA A 137 -19.94 1.12 11.30
C ALA A 137 -21.36 0.74 10.86
N THR A 138 -22.35 1.51 11.30
CA THR A 138 -23.72 1.39 10.82
C THR A 138 -23.89 2.08 9.47
N HIS A 139 -24.80 1.58 8.66
CA HIS A 139 -25.22 2.20 7.39
C HIS A 139 -24.08 2.53 6.41
N LEU A 140 -23.00 1.73 6.41
CA LEU A 140 -21.89 1.92 5.48
C LEU A 140 -22.37 1.84 4.04
N HIS A 141 -21.93 2.80 3.20
CA HIS A 141 -22.29 2.88 1.79
C HIS A 141 -23.80 2.93 1.52
N GLY A 142 -24.60 3.40 2.49
CA GLY A 142 -26.06 3.37 2.37
C GLY A 142 -26.69 2.00 2.51
N SER A 143 -25.95 0.99 2.98
CA SER A 143 -26.43 -0.39 3.09
C SER A 143 -27.50 -0.59 4.17
N LEU A 144 -28.34 -1.59 3.96
CA LEU A 144 -29.34 -2.07 4.90
C LEU A 144 -28.84 -3.35 5.60
N PRO A 145 -29.26 -3.59 6.86
CA PRO A 145 -30.09 -2.75 7.73
C PRO A 145 -29.32 -1.54 8.29
N VAL A 146 -30.01 -0.41 8.46
CA VAL A 146 -29.41 0.90 8.83
C VAL A 146 -28.74 0.88 10.21
N ASN A 147 -29.28 0.11 11.17
CA ASN A 147 -28.88 0.16 12.57
C ASN A 147 -27.89 -0.95 12.97
N GLU A 148 -27.45 -1.78 12.03
CA GLU A 148 -26.49 -2.85 12.32
C GLU A 148 -25.06 -2.37 12.01
N VAL A 149 -24.13 -2.72 12.90
CA VAL A 149 -22.70 -2.44 12.69
C VAL A 149 -22.13 -3.53 11.80
N MET A 150 -21.71 -3.14 10.60
CA MET A 150 -21.17 -4.03 9.57
C MET A 150 -19.70 -3.71 9.28
N PRO A 151 -18.85 -4.73 9.02
CA PRO A 151 -17.48 -4.48 8.55
C PRO A 151 -17.47 -3.85 7.17
N ASP A 152 -16.60 -2.86 6.95
CA ASP A 152 -16.47 -2.21 5.64
C ASP A 152 -15.93 -3.19 4.59
N PRO A 153 -16.68 -3.49 3.51
CA PRO A 153 -16.26 -4.40 2.47
C PRO A 153 -15.08 -3.86 1.63
N PHE A 154 -14.80 -2.55 1.68
CA PHE A 154 -13.68 -1.90 1.01
C PHE A 154 -12.45 -1.69 1.89
N ASP A 155 -12.48 -2.14 3.13
CA ASP A 155 -11.29 -2.20 4.00
C ASP A 155 -10.49 -3.47 3.72
N PHE A 156 -9.70 -3.43 2.63
CA PHE A 156 -8.97 -4.60 2.12
C PHE A 156 -7.63 -4.84 2.80
N PHE A 157 -6.93 -3.76 3.19
CA PHE A 157 -5.53 -3.82 3.54
C PHE A 157 -5.32 -3.83 5.04
N LEU A 158 -4.36 -4.64 5.50
CA LEU A 158 -3.72 -4.46 6.79
C LEU A 158 -2.55 -3.50 6.67
N SER A 159 -2.18 -2.88 7.78
CA SER A 159 -1.00 -2.03 7.88
C SER A 159 0.26 -2.79 7.46
N SER A 160 1.08 -2.14 6.62
CA SER A 160 2.36 -2.68 6.18
C SER A 160 3.48 -2.13 7.06
N PRO A 161 4.38 -2.99 7.56
CA PRO A 161 5.41 -2.57 8.51
C PRO A 161 6.42 -1.60 7.93
N ALA A 162 6.93 -0.71 8.79
CA ALA A 162 8.12 0.11 8.54
C ALA A 162 9.23 -0.32 9.50
N VAL A 163 10.45 -0.46 9.00
CA VAL A 163 11.63 -0.75 9.82
C VAL A 163 12.47 0.51 9.94
N TRP A 164 12.83 0.87 11.17
CA TRP A 164 13.70 2.02 11.43
C TRP A 164 14.30 1.94 12.85
N GLY A 165 15.59 2.27 12.98
CA GLY A 165 16.26 2.38 14.29
C GLY A 165 16.19 1.11 15.15
N GLY A 166 16.30 -0.07 14.53
CA GLY A 166 16.25 -1.37 15.24
C GLY A 166 14.84 -1.78 15.71
N LYS A 167 13.81 -1.09 15.26
CA LYS A 167 12.40 -1.41 15.55
C LYS A 167 11.59 -1.59 14.28
N VAL A 168 10.50 -2.35 14.38
CA VAL A 168 9.47 -2.46 13.35
C VAL A 168 8.18 -1.85 13.88
N TYR A 169 7.55 -1.01 13.07
CA TYR A 169 6.36 -0.25 13.40
C TYR A 169 5.22 -0.67 12.48
N PHE A 170 4.01 -0.84 13.03
CA PHE A 170 2.81 -1.16 12.28
C PHE A 170 1.55 -0.73 13.03
N GLY A 171 0.47 -0.51 12.30
CA GLY A 171 -0.87 -0.36 12.83
C GLY A 171 -1.60 -1.71 12.89
N SER A 172 -2.68 -1.78 13.66
CA SER A 172 -3.45 -3.01 13.85
C SER A 172 -4.96 -2.73 13.88
N GLY A 173 -5.74 -3.74 13.51
CA GLY A 173 -7.20 -3.74 13.63
C GLY A 173 -7.71 -3.64 15.06
N ASP A 174 -6.85 -3.85 16.05
CA ASP A 174 -7.17 -3.63 17.47
C ASP A 174 -7.09 -2.16 17.92
N ALA A 175 -6.93 -1.24 16.96
CA ALA A 175 -6.78 0.19 17.18
C ALA A 175 -5.53 0.57 18.00
N ASN A 176 -4.41 -0.13 17.79
CA ASN A 176 -3.12 0.26 18.33
C ASN A 176 -2.09 0.44 17.21
N ILE A 177 -1.13 1.32 17.48
CA ILE A 177 0.13 1.43 16.76
C ILE A 177 1.18 0.75 17.62
N TYR A 178 1.97 -0.14 17.03
CA TYR A 178 2.98 -0.94 17.71
C TYR A 178 4.38 -0.61 17.27
N ALA A 179 5.33 -0.72 18.19
CA ALA A 179 6.76 -0.80 17.91
C ALA A 179 7.36 -2.02 18.61
N LEU A 180 7.93 -2.93 17.82
CA LEU A 180 8.61 -4.13 18.32
C LEU A 180 10.10 -4.06 18.00
N ASP A 181 10.90 -4.72 18.80
CA ASP A 181 12.31 -4.96 18.51
C ASP A 181 12.46 -5.90 17.30
N VAL A 182 13.27 -5.55 16.32
CA VAL A 182 13.41 -6.33 15.07
C VAL A 182 14.05 -7.70 15.29
N ALA A 183 14.89 -7.86 16.30
CA ALA A 183 15.62 -9.11 16.55
C ALA A 183 14.82 -10.11 17.39
N SER A 184 14.08 -9.61 18.41
CA SER A 184 13.41 -10.45 19.39
C SER A 184 11.88 -10.47 19.28
N GLY A 185 11.27 -9.48 18.63
CA GLY A 185 9.81 -9.28 18.62
C GLY A 185 9.26 -8.73 19.94
N GLU A 186 10.14 -8.31 20.87
CA GLU A 186 9.73 -7.72 22.13
C GLU A 186 9.01 -6.39 21.90
N LEU A 187 7.86 -6.21 22.61
CA LEU A 187 7.12 -4.95 22.60
C LEU A 187 7.95 -3.83 23.23
N LYS A 188 8.28 -2.79 22.47
CA LYS A 188 8.95 -1.59 22.98
C LYS A 188 7.95 -0.55 23.45
N TRP A 189 6.91 -0.33 22.65
CA TRP A 189 5.77 0.49 23.02
C TRP A 189 4.56 0.19 22.13
N LYS A 190 3.38 0.57 22.62
CA LYS A 190 2.15 0.65 21.82
C LYS A 190 1.40 1.93 22.15
N PHE A 191 0.69 2.47 21.20
CA PHE A 191 -0.13 3.67 21.31
C PHE A 191 -1.56 3.36 20.90
N LYS A 192 -2.54 3.70 21.74
CA LYS A 192 -3.96 3.45 21.48
C LYS A 192 -4.57 4.62 20.70
N THR A 193 -5.23 4.31 19.57
CA THR A 193 -6.06 5.21 18.78
C THR A 193 -7.54 5.00 19.05
N GLY A 194 -8.41 5.82 18.46
CA GLY A 194 -9.85 5.69 18.62
C GLY A 194 -10.47 4.56 17.81
N ASP A 195 -9.85 4.15 16.69
CA ASP A 195 -10.33 3.05 15.84
C ASP A 195 -9.16 2.36 15.11
N VAL A 196 -9.45 1.38 14.25
CA VAL A 196 -8.46 0.55 13.54
C VAL A 196 -7.40 1.40 12.83
N VAL A 197 -6.18 0.87 12.74
CA VAL A 197 -5.05 1.51 12.07
C VAL A 197 -4.56 0.62 10.93
N HIS A 198 -5.14 0.79 9.75
CA HIS A 198 -4.76 0.04 8.54
C HIS A 198 -3.82 0.82 7.63
N ALA A 199 -3.74 2.15 7.79
CA ALA A 199 -2.68 2.93 7.17
C ALA A 199 -1.30 2.42 7.64
N SER A 200 -0.34 2.42 6.72
CA SER A 200 1.03 1.98 7.01
C SER A 200 1.85 3.15 7.53
N PRO A 201 2.59 3.00 8.65
CA PRO A 201 3.39 4.08 9.20
C PRO A 201 4.47 4.56 8.23
N ALA A 202 4.61 5.87 8.08
CA ALA A 202 5.82 6.50 7.53
C ALA A 202 6.72 6.97 8.67
N ILE A 203 8.03 6.96 8.45
CA ILE A 203 8.99 7.41 9.47
C ILE A 203 9.94 8.44 8.86
N SER A 204 10.02 9.60 9.49
CA SER A 204 10.96 10.66 9.14
C SER A 204 11.49 11.31 10.41
N ASP A 205 12.81 11.49 10.48
CA ASP A 205 13.51 12.20 11.57
C ASP A 205 13.10 11.75 12.98
N GLY A 206 12.90 10.43 13.15
CA GLY A 206 12.49 9.85 14.44
C GLY A 206 11.03 10.09 14.82
N VAL A 207 10.19 10.47 13.85
CA VAL A 207 8.73 10.63 14.01
C VAL A 207 8.02 9.53 13.23
N VAL A 208 7.14 8.80 13.89
CA VAL A 208 6.20 7.85 13.27
C VAL A 208 4.92 8.59 12.91
N LEU A 209 4.54 8.56 11.65
CA LEU A 209 3.40 9.28 11.07
C LEU A 209 2.42 8.27 10.52
N VAL A 210 1.18 8.26 11.00
CA VAL A 210 0.18 7.27 10.60
C VAL A 210 -1.24 7.77 10.77
N GLY A 211 -2.11 7.44 9.80
CA GLY A 211 -3.55 7.69 9.87
C GLY A 211 -4.31 6.57 10.56
N SER A 212 -5.45 6.90 11.16
CA SER A 212 -6.39 5.96 11.74
C SER A 212 -7.80 6.19 11.21
N TRP A 213 -8.65 5.20 11.31
CA TRP A 213 -10.08 5.30 10.97
C TRP A 213 -10.87 6.17 11.92
N ASP A 214 -10.29 6.61 13.05
CA ASP A 214 -10.86 7.61 13.95
C ASP A 214 -10.75 9.05 13.41
N SER A 215 -10.32 9.22 12.16
CA SER A 215 -10.13 10.50 11.47
C SER A 215 -8.99 11.37 12.03
N TYR A 216 -8.07 10.76 12.78
CA TYR A 216 -6.85 11.44 13.20
C TYR A 216 -5.61 10.91 12.46
N PHE A 217 -4.75 11.85 12.09
CA PHE A 217 -3.40 11.59 11.65
C PHE A 217 -2.45 11.88 12.81
N TYR A 218 -1.73 10.85 13.25
CA TYR A 218 -0.89 10.87 14.44
C TYR A 218 0.58 11.02 14.11
N ALA A 219 1.29 11.80 14.92
CA ALA A 219 2.75 11.85 14.96
C ALA A 219 3.25 11.43 16.34
N LEU A 220 4.01 10.33 16.38
CA LEU A 220 4.54 9.77 17.59
C LEU A 220 6.07 9.80 17.58
N ASP A 221 6.69 9.98 18.74
CA ASP A 221 8.12 9.79 18.89
C ASP A 221 8.49 8.33 18.67
N ALA A 222 9.34 8.02 17.71
CA ALA A 222 9.67 6.66 17.32
C ALA A 222 10.37 5.86 18.42
N THR A 223 11.04 6.52 19.36
CA THR A 223 11.74 5.87 20.46
C THR A 223 10.79 5.48 21.59
N SER A 224 9.93 6.40 22.00
CA SER A 224 9.10 6.27 23.21
C SER A 224 7.62 6.01 22.95
N GLY A 225 7.13 6.18 21.72
CA GLY A 225 5.72 6.10 21.38
C GLY A 225 4.86 7.25 21.92
N LYS A 226 5.48 8.30 22.50
CA LYS A 226 4.73 9.46 23.00
C LYS A 226 4.19 10.27 21.81
N GLU A 227 2.93 10.70 21.93
CA GLU A 227 2.32 11.62 20.96
C GLU A 227 3.04 12.96 20.98
N LYS A 228 3.46 13.39 19.80
CA LYS A 228 4.00 14.73 19.55
C LYS A 228 2.90 15.69 19.18
N TRP A 229 2.04 15.26 18.28
CA TRP A 229 0.84 15.96 17.84
C TRP A 229 -0.11 14.98 17.12
N ARG A 230 -1.35 15.41 16.94
CA ARG A 230 -2.31 14.77 16.04
C ARG A 230 -3.09 15.84 15.28
N PHE A 231 -3.46 15.50 14.06
CA PHE A 231 -4.24 16.35 13.16
C PHE A 231 -5.57 15.67 12.88
N LYS A 232 -6.69 16.36 13.06
CA LYS A 232 -8.01 15.82 12.72
C LYS A 232 -8.39 16.20 11.31
N THR A 233 -8.78 15.20 10.47
CA THR A 233 -9.35 15.42 9.15
C THR A 233 -10.81 15.87 9.25
N GLY A 234 -11.40 16.31 8.14
CA GLY A 234 -12.81 16.62 8.06
C GLY A 234 -13.70 15.39 8.02
N GLU A 235 -14.98 15.65 7.86
CA GLU A 235 -16.03 14.69 7.54
C GLU A 235 -16.65 15.13 6.21
N ASP A 236 -16.99 14.19 5.34
CA ASP A 236 -17.74 14.50 4.12
C ASP A 236 -19.22 14.27 4.39
N PRO A 237 -20.04 15.33 4.39
CA PRO A 237 -21.47 15.22 4.72
C PRO A 237 -22.28 14.45 3.68
N ASP A 238 -21.76 14.33 2.45
CA ASP A 238 -22.44 13.64 1.35
C ASP A 238 -22.14 12.13 1.35
N ILE A 239 -21.09 11.72 2.05
CA ILE A 239 -20.65 10.33 2.12
C ILE A 239 -20.92 9.80 3.53
N HIS A 240 -22.14 9.42 3.82
CA HIS A 240 -22.60 8.96 5.12
C HIS A 240 -21.66 7.92 5.77
N ASN A 241 -21.16 8.24 6.97
CA ASN A 241 -20.29 7.38 7.80
C ASN A 241 -18.98 6.91 7.12
N GLN A 242 -18.48 7.65 6.14
CA GLN A 242 -17.26 7.31 5.43
C GLN A 242 -16.16 8.29 5.80
N VAL A 243 -15.65 8.08 6.99
CA VAL A 243 -14.59 8.85 7.62
C VAL A 243 -13.32 8.00 7.72
N GLY A 244 -12.22 8.61 8.09
CA GLY A 244 -11.00 7.91 8.43
C GLY A 244 -9.92 7.99 7.37
N ILE A 245 -8.70 7.69 7.82
CA ILE A 245 -7.50 7.79 7.01
C ILE A 245 -6.98 6.38 6.73
N GLN A 246 -7.27 5.86 5.53
CA GLN A 246 -6.79 4.58 5.04
C GLN A 246 -5.49 4.73 4.22
N SER A 247 -5.29 5.91 3.61
CA SER A 247 -4.08 6.26 2.88
C SER A 247 -2.86 6.27 3.81
N SER A 248 -1.75 5.67 3.37
CA SER A 248 -0.47 5.77 4.05
C SER A 248 0.26 7.03 3.58
N ALA A 249 0.75 7.83 4.51
CA ALA A 249 1.41 9.08 4.15
C ALA A 249 2.74 8.85 3.42
N ALA A 250 3.04 9.71 2.44
CA ALA A 250 4.40 9.91 1.95
C ALA A 250 5.00 11.16 2.60
N VAL A 251 6.28 11.10 2.95
CA VAL A 251 6.98 12.24 3.56
C VAL A 251 8.11 12.71 2.65
N ALA A 252 8.13 14.00 2.38
CA ALA A 252 9.22 14.66 1.66
C ALA A 252 9.39 16.09 2.18
N ASP A 253 10.62 16.53 2.30
CA ASP A 253 10.99 17.91 2.67
C ASP A 253 10.27 18.43 3.94
N GLY A 254 10.09 17.55 4.95
CA GLY A 254 9.43 17.90 6.21
C GLY A 254 7.91 17.99 6.13
N VAL A 255 7.30 17.55 5.02
CA VAL A 255 5.84 17.56 4.81
C VAL A 255 5.31 16.14 4.66
N ALA A 256 4.25 15.82 5.36
CA ALA A 256 3.48 14.58 5.21
C ALA A 256 2.29 14.82 4.28
N TYR A 257 2.17 14.00 3.24
CA TYR A 257 1.10 14.03 2.24
C TYR A 257 0.26 12.77 2.37
N PHE A 258 -1.06 12.90 2.49
CA PHE A 258 -1.96 11.75 2.60
C PHE A 258 -3.37 12.07 2.13
N GLY A 259 -4.08 11.05 1.68
CA GLY A 259 -5.48 11.13 1.34
C GLY A 259 -6.38 10.72 2.51
N CYS A 260 -7.66 11.09 2.41
CA CYS A 260 -8.67 10.76 3.40
C CYS A 260 -10.00 10.39 2.71
N ARG A 261 -10.87 9.69 3.43
CA ARG A 261 -12.23 9.37 2.96
C ARG A 261 -13.19 10.57 3.03
N ASP A 262 -12.78 11.70 3.60
CA ASP A 262 -13.50 12.96 3.56
C ASP A 262 -13.36 13.71 2.21
N SER A 263 -12.99 13.02 1.14
CA SER A 263 -12.79 13.53 -0.22
C SER A 263 -11.65 14.54 -0.35
N LYS A 264 -10.74 14.58 0.62
CA LYS A 264 -9.62 15.52 0.61
C LYS A 264 -8.26 14.82 0.58
N PHE A 265 -7.31 15.56 0.06
CA PHE A 265 -5.91 15.25 0.11
C PHE A 265 -5.18 16.36 0.90
N TYR A 266 -4.36 15.98 1.85
CA TYR A 266 -3.75 16.88 2.83
C TYR A 266 -2.24 16.95 2.71
N ALA A 267 -1.69 18.13 3.00
CA ALA A 267 -0.29 18.35 3.31
C ALA A 267 -0.16 18.94 4.72
N VAL A 268 0.60 18.27 5.56
CA VAL A 268 0.77 18.62 6.97
C VAL A 268 2.26 18.72 7.30
N ASP A 269 2.66 19.78 8.00
CA ASP A 269 4.04 19.97 8.47
C ASP A 269 4.38 18.91 9.53
N VAL A 270 5.45 18.15 9.31
CA VAL A 270 5.86 17.03 10.18
C VAL A 270 6.29 17.49 11.57
N GLY A 271 6.89 18.66 11.67
CA GLY A 271 7.38 19.20 12.93
C GLY A 271 6.28 19.69 13.87
N THR A 272 5.22 20.28 13.30
CA THR A 272 4.19 21.00 14.06
C THR A 272 2.79 20.41 13.98
N GLY A 273 2.50 19.55 13.01
CA GLY A 273 1.15 19.03 12.75
C GLY A 273 0.19 20.06 12.12
N LYS A 274 0.69 21.21 11.68
CA LYS A 274 -0.15 22.22 11.02
C LYS A 274 -0.44 21.86 9.58
N GLN A 275 -1.69 22.00 9.17
CA GLN A 275 -2.08 21.91 7.77
C GLN A 275 -1.41 23.03 6.97
N LEU A 276 -0.69 22.66 5.93
CA LEU A 276 -0.13 23.61 4.96
C LEU A 276 -1.15 23.91 3.88
N TRP A 277 -1.80 22.89 3.36
CA TRP A 277 -2.88 23.00 2.41
C TRP A 277 -3.75 21.73 2.42
N ALA A 278 -4.94 21.83 1.85
CA ALA A 278 -5.81 20.70 1.53
C ALA A 278 -6.39 20.90 0.14
N PHE A 279 -6.50 19.79 -0.61
CA PHE A 279 -7.13 19.75 -1.94
C PHE A 279 -8.42 18.93 -1.84
N SER A 280 -9.54 19.45 -2.32
CA SER A 280 -10.82 18.74 -2.43
C SER A 280 -10.96 18.15 -3.83
N ASN A 281 -11.42 16.90 -3.93
CA ASN A 281 -11.66 16.22 -5.20
C ASN A 281 -13.17 15.96 -5.47
N ASP A 282 -14.04 16.72 -4.83
CA ASP A 282 -15.48 16.75 -5.08
C ASP A 282 -16.20 15.40 -4.90
N GLY A 283 -16.02 14.77 -3.74
CA GLY A 283 -16.86 13.67 -3.27
C GLY A 283 -16.30 12.25 -3.50
N SER A 284 -15.06 12.09 -3.96
CA SER A 284 -14.43 10.77 -4.07
C SER A 284 -13.34 10.56 -3.00
N TRP A 285 -13.27 9.36 -2.43
CA TRP A 285 -12.24 9.05 -1.44
C TRP A 285 -10.84 9.08 -2.04
N VAL A 286 -9.88 9.51 -1.24
CA VAL A 286 -8.46 9.37 -1.56
C VAL A 286 -7.85 8.34 -0.60
N ILE A 287 -7.92 7.08 -0.99
CA ILE A 287 -7.37 5.96 -0.21
C ILE A 287 -6.00 5.51 -0.70
N THR A 288 -5.62 5.90 -1.91
CA THR A 288 -4.28 5.61 -2.44
C THR A 288 -3.21 6.33 -1.63
N SER A 289 -2.10 5.64 -1.35
CA SER A 289 -0.92 6.26 -0.75
C SER A 289 -0.17 7.06 -1.81
N PRO A 290 0.14 8.33 -1.58
CA PRO A 290 0.74 9.16 -2.63
C PRO A 290 2.18 8.77 -2.96
N ALA A 291 2.63 9.16 -4.16
CA ALA A 291 4.03 9.22 -4.49
C ALA A 291 4.50 10.68 -4.54
N VAL A 292 5.74 10.95 -4.10
CA VAL A 292 6.30 12.31 -4.07
C VAL A 292 7.67 12.32 -4.72
N LYS A 293 7.83 13.15 -5.77
CA LYS A 293 9.12 13.33 -6.46
C LYS A 293 9.22 14.72 -7.06
N ALA A 294 10.36 15.37 -6.87
CA ALA A 294 10.71 16.65 -7.52
C ALA A 294 9.64 17.75 -7.34
N GLY A 295 9.16 17.94 -6.12
CA GLY A 295 8.16 18.97 -5.81
C GLY A 295 6.75 18.68 -6.36
N LYS A 296 6.45 17.45 -6.72
CA LYS A 296 5.14 16.99 -7.20
C LYS A 296 4.63 15.84 -6.36
N VAL A 297 3.30 15.81 -6.18
CA VAL A 297 2.57 14.75 -5.46
C VAL A 297 1.61 14.09 -6.43
N PHE A 298 1.60 12.76 -6.43
CA PHE A 298 0.78 11.92 -7.31
C PHE A 298 -0.12 11.02 -6.48
N PHE A 299 -1.41 11.00 -6.78
CA PHE A 299 -2.38 10.11 -6.15
C PHE A 299 -3.57 9.84 -7.08
N ALA A 300 -4.43 8.92 -6.72
CA ALA A 300 -5.67 8.67 -7.43
C ALA A 300 -6.84 8.52 -6.46
N THR A 301 -8.04 8.65 -7.01
CA THR A 301 -9.31 8.60 -6.27
C THR A 301 -10.00 7.26 -6.49
N SER A 302 -10.93 6.91 -5.59
CA SER A 302 -11.74 5.71 -5.71
C SER A 302 -12.75 5.82 -6.87
N ASP A 303 -13.94 6.28 -6.60
CA ASP A 303 -15.10 6.13 -7.49
C ASP A 303 -15.07 7.02 -8.72
N SER A 304 -14.44 8.20 -8.63
CA SER A 304 -14.32 9.10 -9.78
C SER A 304 -13.28 8.64 -10.81
N GLY A 305 -12.38 7.73 -10.41
CA GLY A 305 -11.31 7.22 -11.28
C GLY A 305 -10.39 8.32 -11.80
N LEU A 306 -10.10 9.32 -10.95
CA LEU A 306 -9.22 10.44 -11.28
C LEU A 306 -7.81 10.20 -10.75
N PHE A 307 -6.83 10.41 -11.59
CA PHE A 307 -5.43 10.52 -11.21
C PHE A 307 -5.03 12.00 -11.20
N TYR A 308 -4.29 12.41 -10.19
CA TYR A 308 -3.83 13.78 -10.01
C TYR A 308 -2.32 13.86 -9.88
N GLU A 309 -1.77 14.93 -10.46
CA GLU A 309 -0.47 15.51 -10.15
C GLU A 309 -0.71 16.90 -9.56
N LEU A 310 -0.31 17.11 -8.30
CA LEU A 310 -0.36 18.40 -7.64
C LEU A 310 1.05 18.97 -7.46
N ASP A 311 1.15 20.29 -7.42
CA ASP A 311 2.33 20.97 -6.90
C ASP A 311 2.42 20.75 -5.38
N ALA A 312 3.53 20.20 -4.91
CA ALA A 312 3.71 19.78 -3.53
C ALA A 312 3.70 20.96 -2.54
N GLY A 313 4.17 22.14 -2.97
CA GLY A 313 4.22 23.33 -2.12
C GLY A 313 2.87 24.02 -1.96
N SER A 314 2.03 24.01 -2.97
CA SER A 314 0.77 24.78 -3.00
C SER A 314 -0.51 23.95 -3.02
N GLY A 315 -0.43 22.64 -3.30
CA GLY A 315 -1.59 21.78 -3.49
C GLY A 315 -2.40 22.06 -4.76
N LYS A 316 -1.91 22.92 -5.65
CA LYS A 316 -2.60 23.24 -6.90
C LYS A 316 -2.46 22.11 -7.91
N PRO A 317 -3.54 21.74 -8.61
CA PRO A 317 -3.47 20.78 -9.70
C PRO A 317 -2.53 21.26 -10.82
N VAL A 318 -1.61 20.39 -11.20
CA VAL A 318 -0.75 20.54 -12.39
C VAL A 318 -1.35 19.78 -13.54
N PHE A 319 -1.86 18.58 -13.24
CA PHE A 319 -2.47 17.70 -14.22
C PHE A 319 -3.50 16.78 -13.54
N SER A 320 -4.53 16.39 -14.30
CA SER A 320 -5.44 15.31 -13.94
C SER A 320 -5.82 14.48 -15.15
N LEU A 321 -6.04 13.18 -14.93
CA LEU A 321 -6.45 12.25 -15.97
C LEU A 321 -7.59 11.38 -15.44
N LYS A 322 -8.69 11.26 -16.19
CA LYS A 322 -9.85 10.45 -15.83
C LYS A 322 -9.80 9.11 -16.55
N PHE A 323 -9.90 8.02 -15.81
CA PHE A 323 -9.93 6.66 -16.32
C PHE A 323 -11.35 6.08 -16.32
N ASN A 324 -12.26 6.69 -17.08
CA ASN A 324 -13.62 6.23 -17.27
C ASN A 324 -14.34 5.82 -15.97
N SER A 325 -14.09 6.56 -14.88
CA SER A 325 -14.66 6.30 -13.54
C SER A 325 -14.34 4.90 -12.96
N TRP A 326 -13.26 4.27 -13.40
CA TRP A 326 -12.76 3.04 -12.77
C TRP A 326 -12.09 3.34 -11.44
N PRO A 327 -12.53 2.70 -10.34
CA PRO A 327 -11.90 2.91 -9.03
C PRO A 327 -10.41 2.57 -9.05
N MET A 328 -9.61 3.38 -8.33
CA MET A 328 -8.18 3.18 -8.19
C MET A 328 -7.80 3.06 -6.72
N PHE A 329 -7.45 1.86 -6.28
CA PHE A 329 -6.99 1.59 -4.92
C PHE A 329 -5.49 1.27 -4.86
N SER A 330 -4.91 0.94 -6.01
CA SER A 330 -3.46 0.83 -6.19
C SER A 330 -2.79 2.18 -5.99
N SER A 331 -1.70 2.23 -5.26
CA SER A 331 -0.95 3.46 -5.03
C SER A 331 0.07 3.71 -6.15
N PRO A 332 0.20 4.93 -6.67
CA PRO A 332 1.10 5.23 -7.79
C PRO A 332 2.57 5.00 -7.43
N ALA A 333 3.33 4.39 -8.33
CA ALA A 333 4.76 4.14 -8.20
C ALA A 333 5.53 4.92 -9.26
N ILE A 334 6.58 5.66 -8.85
CA ILE A 334 7.40 6.46 -9.77
C ILE A 334 8.70 5.73 -10.05
N ALA A 335 9.01 5.53 -11.34
CA ALA A 335 10.30 5.06 -11.80
C ALA A 335 10.73 5.84 -13.04
N GLY A 336 11.83 6.59 -12.96
CA GLY A 336 12.24 7.55 -14.00
C GLY A 336 11.14 8.57 -14.27
N ASP A 337 10.70 8.64 -15.53
CA ASP A 337 9.62 9.51 -15.98
C ASP A 337 8.25 8.80 -16.01
N SER A 338 8.16 7.55 -15.57
CA SER A 338 6.92 6.79 -15.53
C SER A 338 6.26 6.86 -14.17
N VAL A 339 4.93 7.05 -14.15
CA VAL A 339 4.07 6.78 -12.99
C VAL A 339 3.20 5.57 -13.30
N LEU A 340 3.33 4.54 -12.50
CA LEU A 340 2.62 3.27 -12.65
C LEU A 340 1.48 3.19 -11.64
N ILE A 341 0.29 2.77 -12.09
CA ILE A 341 -0.88 2.64 -11.21
C ILE A 341 -1.83 1.54 -11.70
N GLY A 342 -2.35 0.74 -10.79
CA GLY A 342 -3.36 -0.28 -11.06
C GLY A 342 -4.79 0.24 -10.91
N SER A 343 -5.74 -0.42 -11.53
CA SER A 343 -7.17 -0.11 -11.46
C SER A 343 -8.04 -1.33 -11.17
N HIS A 344 -9.28 -1.12 -10.75
CA HIS A 344 -10.28 -2.18 -10.61
C HIS A 344 -10.69 -2.83 -11.94
N GLN A 345 -10.41 -2.16 -13.07
CA GLN A 345 -10.59 -2.76 -14.40
C GLN A 345 -9.62 -3.94 -14.65
N GLY A 346 -8.64 -4.16 -13.76
CA GLY A 346 -7.58 -5.15 -13.98
C GLY A 346 -6.48 -4.64 -14.92
N LYS A 347 -6.37 -3.32 -15.07
CA LYS A 347 -5.31 -2.69 -15.87
C LYS A 347 -4.24 -2.08 -14.97
N LEU A 348 -2.99 -2.25 -15.38
CA LEU A 348 -1.85 -1.46 -14.92
C LEU A 348 -1.52 -0.44 -16.00
N LEU A 349 -1.47 0.81 -15.61
CA LEU A 349 -1.24 1.94 -16.50
C LEU A 349 0.13 2.54 -16.21
N SER A 350 0.84 2.94 -17.25
CA SER A 350 2.03 3.77 -17.17
C SER A 350 1.73 5.14 -17.75
N ILE A 351 1.86 6.17 -16.94
CA ILE A 351 1.67 7.57 -17.32
C ILE A 351 3.04 8.20 -17.45
N ASP A 352 3.34 8.78 -18.60
CA ASP A 352 4.55 9.56 -18.82
C ASP A 352 4.40 10.95 -18.20
N ARG A 353 5.31 11.30 -17.28
CA ARG A 353 5.27 12.56 -16.50
C ARG A 353 5.58 13.81 -17.34
N GLY A 354 6.34 13.66 -18.42
CA GLY A 354 6.69 14.79 -19.30
C GLY A 354 5.58 15.13 -20.27
N THR A 355 4.90 14.12 -20.81
CA THR A 355 3.83 14.29 -21.81
C THR A 355 2.43 14.26 -21.22
N HIS A 356 2.27 13.78 -19.96
CA HIS A 356 1.00 13.58 -19.27
C HIS A 356 0.05 12.62 -20.03
N LYS A 357 0.59 11.64 -20.73
CA LYS A 357 -0.19 10.64 -21.48
C LYS A 357 0.06 9.24 -20.96
N VAL A 358 -0.92 8.36 -21.15
CA VAL A 358 -0.71 6.92 -20.95
C VAL A 358 0.27 6.46 -22.04
N ALA A 359 1.44 6.00 -21.62
CA ALA A 359 2.48 5.51 -22.51
C ALA A 359 2.21 4.06 -22.93
N TRP A 360 1.71 3.25 -21.97
CA TRP A 360 1.31 1.86 -22.20
C TRP A 360 0.35 1.38 -21.11
N GLU A 361 -0.33 0.30 -21.39
CA GLU A 361 -1.17 -0.42 -20.45
C GLU A 361 -0.93 -1.93 -20.52
N PHE A 362 -1.09 -2.60 -19.39
CA PHE A 362 -1.15 -4.06 -19.27
C PHE A 362 -2.50 -4.44 -18.69
N GLU A 363 -3.05 -5.56 -19.13
CA GLU A 363 -4.32 -6.09 -18.65
C GLU A 363 -4.13 -7.51 -18.10
N THR A 364 -4.71 -7.80 -16.93
CA THR A 364 -4.64 -9.12 -16.28
C THR A 364 -5.38 -10.18 -17.10
N GLU A 365 -5.06 -11.46 -16.90
CA GLU A 365 -5.70 -12.54 -17.63
C GLU A 365 -7.21 -12.64 -17.38
N SER A 366 -7.65 -12.38 -16.13
CA SER A 366 -9.08 -12.35 -15.81
C SER A 366 -9.80 -11.16 -16.44
N ALA A 367 -9.18 -9.98 -16.44
CA ALA A 367 -9.76 -8.79 -17.07
C ALA A 367 -9.97 -8.99 -18.57
N LYS A 368 -9.00 -9.55 -19.30
CA LYS A 368 -9.13 -9.89 -20.73
C LYS A 368 -10.31 -10.80 -21.01
N LYS A 369 -10.57 -11.77 -20.12
CA LYS A 369 -11.69 -12.73 -20.28
C LYS A 369 -13.04 -12.15 -19.89
N SER A 370 -13.08 -11.15 -19.00
CA SER A 370 -14.29 -10.65 -18.35
C SER A 370 -14.72 -9.26 -18.83
N SER A 371 -13.94 -8.60 -19.69
CA SER A 371 -14.14 -7.21 -20.10
C SER A 371 -15.57 -6.89 -20.58
N GLY A 372 -16.24 -7.83 -21.28
CA GLY A 372 -17.60 -7.65 -21.77
C GLY A 372 -18.70 -7.81 -20.71
N SER A 373 -18.42 -8.40 -19.54
CA SER A 373 -19.42 -8.69 -18.50
C SER A 373 -19.52 -7.59 -17.42
N TYR A 374 -18.49 -6.76 -17.28
CA TYR A 374 -18.43 -5.74 -16.24
C TYR A 374 -18.20 -4.32 -16.80
N THR A 375 -17.87 -4.17 -18.06
CA THR A 375 -17.66 -2.89 -18.73
C THR A 375 -18.87 -2.51 -19.55
N SER A 376 -19.41 -1.30 -19.34
CA SER A 376 -20.47 -0.73 -20.16
C SER A 376 -19.94 -0.37 -21.56
N ALA A 377 -20.84 -0.11 -22.51
CA ALA A 377 -20.48 0.21 -23.91
C ALA A 377 -19.64 1.49 -24.04
N ASP A 378 -19.73 2.41 -23.07
CA ASP A 378 -18.95 3.66 -23.00
C ASP A 378 -17.59 3.49 -22.29
N GLY A 379 -17.26 2.26 -21.88
CA GLY A 379 -16.01 1.95 -21.17
C GLY A 379 -16.04 2.17 -19.65
N THR A 380 -17.17 2.57 -19.07
CA THR A 380 -17.34 2.76 -17.62
C THR A 380 -17.65 1.43 -16.91
N PRO A 381 -17.45 1.35 -15.57
CA PRO A 381 -17.86 0.17 -14.80
C PRO A 381 -19.37 -0.05 -14.85
N ASN A 382 -19.79 -1.28 -15.12
CA ASN A 382 -21.20 -1.68 -15.04
C ASN A 382 -21.52 -2.18 -13.63
N TYR A 383 -21.75 -1.25 -12.70
CA TYR A 383 -22.03 -1.60 -11.30
C TYR A 383 -23.29 -2.46 -11.15
N ARG A 384 -24.29 -2.33 -12.04
CA ARG A 384 -25.52 -3.17 -12.04
C ARG A 384 -25.24 -4.63 -12.35
N ALA A 385 -24.12 -4.94 -12.97
CA ALA A 385 -23.71 -6.32 -13.22
C ALA A 385 -23.15 -7.03 -11.98
N VAL A 386 -22.78 -6.27 -10.96
CA VAL A 386 -22.14 -6.81 -9.75
C VAL A 386 -22.94 -6.57 -8.47
N PHE A 387 -23.61 -5.43 -8.32
CA PHE A 387 -24.44 -5.09 -7.17
C PHE A 387 -25.92 -5.32 -7.51
N SER A 388 -26.57 -6.23 -6.79
CA SER A 388 -27.98 -6.60 -7.04
C SER A 388 -28.93 -5.74 -6.23
N ASP A 389 -28.58 -5.37 -5.00
CA ASP A 389 -29.40 -4.59 -4.06
C ASP A 389 -28.51 -3.80 -3.10
N ILE A 390 -29.14 -3.04 -2.20
CA ILE A 390 -28.50 -2.22 -1.16
C ILE A 390 -28.31 -2.96 0.16
N PHE A 391 -28.73 -4.24 0.26
CA PHE A 391 -28.46 -5.04 1.44
C PHE A 391 -26.95 -5.34 1.58
N TYR A 392 -26.48 -5.38 2.81
CA TYR A 392 -25.05 -5.56 3.10
C TYR A 392 -24.46 -6.82 2.45
N ASP A 393 -25.15 -7.95 2.50
CA ASP A 393 -24.67 -9.21 1.89
C ASP A 393 -24.55 -9.11 0.35
N ASP A 394 -25.47 -8.37 -0.30
CA ASP A 394 -25.39 -8.09 -1.74
C ASP A 394 -24.20 -7.18 -2.04
N MET A 395 -23.94 -6.20 -1.20
CA MET A 395 -22.76 -5.33 -1.32
C MET A 395 -21.47 -6.14 -1.20
N VAL A 396 -21.33 -6.99 -0.17
CA VAL A 396 -20.15 -7.84 0.02
C VAL A 396 -19.95 -8.77 -1.19
N SER A 397 -21.03 -9.39 -1.65
CA SER A 397 -21.02 -10.28 -2.84
C SER A 397 -20.63 -9.51 -4.10
N GLY A 398 -21.14 -8.30 -4.28
CA GLY A 398 -20.82 -7.41 -5.39
C GLY A 398 -19.35 -7.01 -5.41
N VAL A 399 -18.80 -6.64 -4.25
CA VAL A 399 -17.36 -6.33 -4.10
C VAL A 399 -16.51 -7.55 -4.44
N GLN A 400 -16.85 -8.73 -3.95
CA GLN A 400 -16.12 -9.97 -4.27
C GLN A 400 -16.17 -10.27 -5.77
N LYS A 401 -17.34 -10.13 -6.40
CA LYS A 401 -17.50 -10.31 -7.84
C LYS A 401 -16.67 -9.28 -8.63
N MET A 402 -16.69 -8.03 -8.22
CA MET A 402 -15.86 -6.97 -8.82
C MET A 402 -14.38 -7.30 -8.76
N MET A 403 -13.88 -7.82 -7.63
CA MET A 403 -12.49 -8.25 -7.50
C MET A 403 -12.14 -9.44 -8.41
N SER A 404 -13.06 -10.38 -8.60
CA SER A 404 -12.84 -11.59 -9.42
C SER A 404 -12.51 -11.29 -10.89
N PHE A 405 -12.81 -10.10 -11.38
CA PHE A 405 -12.45 -9.64 -12.72
C PHE A 405 -10.95 -9.29 -12.88
N GLY A 406 -10.14 -9.51 -11.85
CA GLY A 406 -8.69 -9.35 -11.92
C GLY A 406 -8.22 -7.95 -11.56
N ALA A 407 -8.95 -7.25 -10.71
CA ALA A 407 -8.59 -5.94 -10.19
C ALA A 407 -7.14 -5.89 -9.68
N ILE A 408 -6.41 -4.81 -9.98
CA ILE A 408 -5.07 -4.55 -9.49
C ILE A 408 -5.15 -3.52 -8.36
N LEU A 409 -5.17 -4.02 -7.11
CA LEU A 409 -5.16 -3.20 -5.91
C LEU A 409 -3.77 -3.07 -5.31
N SER A 410 -2.89 -4.06 -5.54
CA SER A 410 -1.50 -3.97 -5.11
C SER A 410 -0.81 -2.78 -5.75
N SER A 411 0.11 -2.15 -5.02
CA SER A 411 0.92 -1.06 -5.57
C SER A 411 2.08 -1.64 -6.36
N PRO A 412 2.37 -1.13 -7.57
CA PRO A 412 3.48 -1.59 -8.39
C PRO A 412 4.83 -1.34 -7.70
N VAL A 413 5.78 -2.23 -7.93
CA VAL A 413 7.18 -2.10 -7.53
C VAL A 413 8.06 -2.23 -8.76
N VAL A 414 9.06 -1.37 -8.87
CA VAL A 414 10.00 -1.40 -10.00
C VAL A 414 11.39 -1.73 -9.51
N ALA A 415 12.00 -2.74 -10.10
CA ALA A 415 13.41 -3.09 -9.89
C ALA A 415 14.04 -3.56 -11.19
N ASP A 416 15.20 -3.01 -11.54
CA ASP A 416 15.98 -3.37 -12.75
C ASP A 416 15.12 -3.43 -14.03
N LYS A 417 14.34 -2.38 -14.31
CA LYS A 417 13.44 -2.26 -15.46
C LYS A 417 12.35 -3.35 -15.55
N THR A 418 12.03 -3.97 -14.43
CA THR A 418 10.90 -4.91 -14.32
C THR A 418 9.89 -4.36 -13.34
N VAL A 419 8.62 -4.35 -13.72
CA VAL A 419 7.50 -3.97 -12.87
C VAL A 419 6.87 -5.23 -12.31
N TYR A 420 6.71 -5.28 -11.00
CA TYR A 420 6.05 -6.37 -10.30
C TYR A 420 4.74 -5.90 -9.70
N VAL A 421 3.69 -6.68 -9.86
CA VAL A 421 2.34 -6.36 -9.36
C VAL A 421 1.57 -7.62 -9.02
N GLY A 422 0.79 -7.59 -7.93
CA GLY A 422 -0.19 -8.61 -7.59
C GLY A 422 -1.57 -8.22 -8.11
N SER A 423 -2.43 -9.21 -8.32
CA SER A 423 -3.77 -9.01 -8.82
C SER A 423 -4.79 -9.88 -8.06
N ALA A 424 -6.03 -9.44 -8.03
CA ALA A 424 -7.14 -10.18 -7.44
C ALA A 424 -7.49 -11.47 -8.21
N ASP A 425 -6.92 -11.69 -9.41
CA ASP A 425 -7.01 -12.97 -10.12
C ASP A 425 -6.08 -14.07 -9.58
N GLY A 426 -5.38 -13.77 -8.48
CA GLY A 426 -4.46 -14.71 -7.83
C GLY A 426 -3.07 -14.74 -8.44
N ASN A 427 -2.74 -13.85 -9.37
CA ASN A 427 -1.44 -13.82 -10.01
C ASN A 427 -0.53 -12.72 -9.47
N VAL A 428 0.76 -13.02 -9.46
CA VAL A 428 1.85 -12.06 -9.39
C VAL A 428 2.46 -11.98 -10.78
N TYR A 429 2.52 -10.78 -11.34
CA TYR A 429 3.06 -10.51 -12.67
C TYR A 429 4.39 -9.79 -12.59
N ALA A 430 5.35 -10.19 -13.44
CA ALA A 430 6.56 -9.43 -13.74
C ALA A 430 6.51 -8.95 -15.20
N LEU A 431 6.56 -7.66 -15.40
CA LEU A 431 6.39 -6.98 -16.68
C LEU A 431 7.69 -6.31 -17.12
N MET A 432 8.03 -6.40 -18.40
CA MET A 432 9.24 -5.78 -18.96
C MET A 432 8.99 -5.20 -20.34
#